data_7536ba106551ae6b1b835fad2ad2a9cd
#
_entry.id   7536ba106551ae6b1b835fad2ad2a9cd
#
_cell.length_a   1.000
_cell.length_b   1.000
_cell.length_c   1.000
_cell.angle_alpha   90.00
_cell.angle_beta   90.00
_cell.angle_gamma   90.00
#
_symmetry.space_group_name_H-M   'P 1'
#
loop_
_entity.id
_entity.type
_entity.pdbx_description
1 polymer ?
#
loop_
_entity_poly.entity_id
_entity_poly.type
_entity_poly.pdbx_seq_one_letter_code
_entity_poly.pdbx_strand_id
1 'polypeptide(L)'
;SFTAGWLVDRVSAKRITPFVLVPFAFSLLLLGLAENEFWAPVIMGTMGLSAGATHPTYSSLWAELYGTQHLGAIRAAGAVLMVFASALGPVIVGWALDTDISVFTITMVCVFITLSTSCLSAFGLRNA
;
A
#
# COMPACT_ATOMS: atom_id res chain seq x y z
N SER A 1 8.82 2.13 -11.97
CA SER A 1 8.74 3.44 -11.28
C SER A 1 8.72 4.64 -12.24
N PHE A 2 9.35 4.58 -13.41
CA PHE A 2 9.39 5.70 -14.38
C PHE A 2 8.01 6.02 -14.97
N THR A 3 7.25 5.00 -15.33
CA THR A 3 5.88 5.13 -15.86
C THR A 3 4.88 5.64 -14.81
N ALA A 4 5.04 5.25 -13.55
CA ALA A 4 4.19 5.72 -12.46
C ALA A 4 4.42 7.21 -12.14
N GLY A 5 5.67 7.69 -12.14
CA GLY A 5 5.98 9.11 -11.99
C GLY A 5 5.35 9.96 -13.08
N TRP A 6 5.51 9.55 -14.34
CA TRP A 6 4.90 10.25 -15.49
C TRP A 6 3.36 10.28 -15.42
N LEU A 7 2.73 9.22 -14.92
CA LEU A 7 1.28 9.16 -14.75
C LEU A 7 0.80 10.09 -13.62
N VAL A 8 1.53 10.13 -12.51
CA VAL A 8 1.26 11.03 -11.37
C VAL A 8 1.35 12.50 -11.79
N ASP A 9 2.33 12.86 -12.62
CA ASP A 9 2.51 14.23 -13.12
C ASP A 9 1.37 14.70 -14.02
N ARG A 10 0.68 13.77 -14.71
CA ARG A 10 -0.43 14.11 -15.61
C ARG A 10 -1.82 14.10 -14.97
N VAL A 11 -2.05 13.25 -13.94
CA VAL A 11 -3.41 12.97 -13.43
C VAL A 11 -3.63 13.54 -12.04
N SER A 12 -2.63 14.14 -11.37
CA SER A 12 -2.64 14.53 -9.95
C SER A 12 -2.53 13.33 -8.99
N ALA A 13 -1.65 13.46 -8.02
CA ALA A 13 -1.39 12.44 -7.00
C ALA A 13 -2.66 12.09 -6.20
N LYS A 14 -3.53 13.08 -5.92
CA LYS A 14 -4.79 12.90 -5.20
C LYS A 14 -5.72 11.87 -5.85
N ARG A 15 -5.76 11.82 -7.18
CA ARG A 15 -6.64 10.89 -7.92
C ARG A 15 -6.06 9.49 -8.04
N ILE A 16 -4.75 9.38 -8.08
CA ILE A 16 -4.05 8.09 -8.28
C ILE A 16 -3.89 7.33 -6.97
N THR A 17 -3.73 8.03 -5.83
CA THR A 17 -3.50 7.44 -4.51
C THR A 17 -4.44 6.27 -4.17
N PRO A 18 -5.77 6.34 -4.34
CA PRO A 18 -6.65 5.23 -4.04
C PRO A 18 -6.37 3.99 -4.91
N PHE A 19 -6.01 4.21 -6.17
CA PHE A 19 -5.80 3.13 -7.13
C PHE A 19 -4.46 2.40 -6.97
N VAL A 20 -3.47 3.03 -6.34
CA VAL A 20 -2.15 2.42 -6.11
C VAL A 20 -2.24 1.22 -5.16
N LEU A 21 -3.21 1.21 -4.24
CA LEU A 21 -3.42 0.12 -3.29
C LEU A 21 -4.21 -1.06 -3.89
N VAL A 22 -4.90 -0.88 -5.01
CA VAL A 22 -5.72 -1.93 -5.63
C VAL A 22 -4.88 -3.14 -6.10
N PRO A 23 -3.75 -2.97 -6.83
CA PRO A 23 -2.90 -4.10 -7.20
C PRO A 23 -2.32 -4.82 -5.98
N PHE A 24 -2.07 -4.10 -4.88
CA PHE A 24 -1.60 -4.70 -3.63
C PHE A 24 -2.70 -5.56 -2.98
N ALA A 25 -3.93 -5.05 -2.89
CA ALA A 25 -5.07 -5.83 -2.38
C ALA A 25 -5.32 -7.08 -3.25
N PHE A 26 -5.16 -6.95 -4.57
CA PHE A 26 -5.29 -8.07 -5.49
C PHE A 26 -4.20 -9.13 -5.28
N SER A 27 -2.95 -8.72 -5.05
CA SER A 27 -1.86 -9.66 -4.74
C SER A 27 -2.07 -10.41 -3.43
N LEU A 28 -2.62 -9.73 -2.40
CA LEU A 28 -2.99 -10.38 -1.14
C LEU A 28 -4.12 -11.40 -1.31
N LEU A 29 -5.14 -11.09 -2.13
CA LEU A 29 -6.19 -12.04 -2.47
C LEU A 29 -5.62 -13.28 -3.16
N LEU A 30 -4.75 -13.08 -4.14
CA LEU A 30 -4.08 -14.19 -4.82
C LEU A 30 -3.25 -15.02 -3.84
N LEU A 31 -2.55 -14.39 -2.91
CA LEU A 31 -1.76 -15.08 -1.90
C LEU A 31 -2.62 -15.98 -1.01
N GLY A 32 -3.82 -15.50 -0.61
CA GLY A 32 -4.76 -16.28 0.19
C GLY A 32 -5.42 -17.44 -0.55
N LEU A 33 -5.54 -17.34 -1.88
CA LEU A 33 -6.20 -18.34 -2.74
C LEU A 33 -5.22 -19.25 -3.49
N ALA A 34 -3.92 -18.92 -3.47
CA ALA A 34 -2.91 -19.66 -4.21
C ALA A 34 -2.65 -21.03 -3.55
N GLU A 35 -3.03 -22.09 -4.25
CA GLU A 35 -2.73 -23.47 -3.87
C GLU A 35 -1.44 -24.00 -4.49
N ASN A 36 -0.90 -23.34 -5.52
CA ASN A 36 0.26 -23.79 -6.29
C ASN A 36 1.33 -22.71 -6.40
N GLU A 37 2.58 -23.14 -6.47
CA GLU A 37 3.76 -22.28 -6.62
C GLU A 37 3.75 -21.45 -7.93
N PHE A 38 2.99 -21.85 -8.93
CA PHE A 38 2.85 -21.12 -10.20
C PHE A 38 2.29 -19.70 -10.05
N TRP A 39 1.57 -19.42 -8.96
CA TRP A 39 1.02 -18.09 -8.69
C TRP A 39 2.07 -17.11 -8.13
N ALA A 40 3.19 -17.60 -7.62
CA ALA A 40 4.22 -16.77 -7.00
C ALA A 40 4.74 -15.63 -7.91
N PRO A 41 5.06 -15.83 -9.20
CA PRO A 41 5.50 -14.75 -10.08
C PRO A 41 4.43 -13.66 -10.28
N VAL A 42 3.16 -14.06 -10.36
CA VAL A 42 2.03 -13.12 -10.55
C VAL A 42 1.83 -12.28 -9.28
N ILE A 43 1.86 -12.93 -8.11
CA ILE A 43 1.77 -12.26 -6.81
C ILE A 43 2.92 -11.27 -6.63
N MET A 44 4.15 -11.70 -6.89
CA MET A 44 5.34 -10.85 -6.80
C MET A 44 5.29 -9.69 -7.81
N GLY A 45 4.82 -9.93 -9.02
CA GLY A 45 4.66 -8.91 -10.05
C GLY A 45 3.65 -7.83 -9.67
N THR A 46 2.49 -8.23 -9.16
CA THR A 46 1.43 -7.29 -8.72
C THR A 46 1.83 -6.53 -7.46
N MET A 47 2.51 -7.17 -6.50
CA MET A 47 3.10 -6.50 -5.35
C MET A 47 4.16 -5.48 -5.77
N GLY A 48 5.07 -5.86 -6.66
CA GLY A 48 6.13 -4.99 -7.18
C GLY A 48 5.57 -3.79 -7.93
N LEU A 49 4.48 -3.97 -8.69
CA LEU A 49 3.80 -2.88 -9.39
C LEU A 49 3.24 -1.84 -8.40
N SER A 50 2.56 -2.30 -7.36
CA SER A 50 2.03 -1.43 -6.30
C SER A 50 3.16 -0.73 -5.53
N ALA A 51 4.17 -1.46 -5.09
CA ALA A 51 5.31 -0.90 -4.37
C ALA A 51 6.06 0.16 -5.21
N GLY A 52 6.27 -0.11 -6.50
CA GLY A 52 6.91 0.83 -7.42
C GLY A 52 6.13 2.12 -7.66
N ALA A 53 4.80 2.08 -7.57
CA ALA A 53 3.94 3.24 -7.72
C ALA A 53 3.74 4.02 -6.40
N THR A 54 3.86 3.37 -5.26
CA THR A 54 3.56 3.95 -3.93
C THR A 54 4.48 5.12 -3.59
N HIS A 55 5.78 4.97 -3.71
CA HIS A 55 6.75 6.00 -3.32
C HIS A 55 6.61 7.33 -4.08
N PRO A 56 6.56 7.34 -5.43
CA PRO A 56 6.39 8.59 -6.16
C PRO A 56 5.02 9.22 -5.89
N THR A 57 3.95 8.40 -5.76
CA THR A 57 2.59 8.90 -5.51
C THR A 57 2.47 9.60 -4.15
N TYR A 58 2.96 9.00 -3.07
CA TYR A 58 2.91 9.62 -1.75
C TYR A 58 3.80 10.86 -1.66
N SER A 59 4.97 10.83 -2.31
CA SER A 59 5.88 11.98 -2.36
C SER A 59 5.22 13.19 -3.02
N SER A 60 4.53 12.99 -4.13
CA SER A 60 3.80 14.04 -4.85
C SER A 60 2.55 14.48 -4.09
N LEU A 61 1.83 13.53 -3.47
CA LEU A 61 0.64 13.84 -2.67
C LEU A 61 0.97 14.77 -1.49
N TRP A 62 2.05 14.50 -0.77
CA TRP A 62 2.46 15.37 0.35
C TRP A 62 2.87 16.77 -0.12
N ALA A 63 3.52 16.87 -1.28
CA ALA A 63 3.86 18.15 -1.87
C ALA A 63 2.61 18.94 -2.31
N GLU A 64 1.59 18.24 -2.86
CA GLU A 64 0.31 18.86 -3.25
C GLU A 64 -0.53 19.33 -2.04
N LEU A 65 -0.50 18.58 -0.92
CA LEU A 65 -1.33 18.88 0.26
C LEU A 65 -0.71 19.92 1.19
N TYR A 66 0.60 19.84 1.41
CA TYR A 66 1.29 20.62 2.45
C TYR A 66 2.31 21.62 1.89
N GLY A 67 2.50 21.64 0.57
CA GLY A 67 3.53 22.45 -0.05
C GLY A 67 4.94 21.89 0.21
N THR A 68 5.94 22.62 -0.28
CA THR A 68 7.36 22.17 -0.23
C THR A 68 8.09 22.60 1.05
N GLN A 69 7.53 23.56 1.81
CA GLN A 69 8.24 24.24 2.90
C GLN A 69 8.53 23.33 4.11
N HIS A 70 7.66 22.36 4.39
CA HIS A 70 7.83 21.42 5.52
C HIS A 70 7.88 19.94 5.09
N LEU A 71 8.11 19.71 3.80
CA LEU A 71 8.08 18.36 3.21
C LEU A 71 9.08 17.40 3.87
N GLY A 72 10.23 17.89 4.29
CA GLY A 72 11.24 17.10 4.99
C GLY A 72 10.77 16.57 6.33
N ALA A 73 10.12 17.39 7.15
CA ALA A 73 9.59 17.01 8.45
C ALA A 73 8.43 16.00 8.32
N ILE A 74 7.54 16.22 7.36
CA ILE A 74 6.41 15.31 7.08
C ILE A 74 6.91 13.94 6.61
N ARG A 75 7.91 13.92 5.72
CA ARG A 75 8.54 12.68 5.26
C ARG A 75 9.25 11.94 6.39
N ALA A 76 9.94 12.67 7.28
CA ALA A 76 10.60 12.07 8.44
C ALA A 76 9.59 11.41 9.38
N ALA A 77 8.48 12.09 9.70
CA ALA A 77 7.42 11.53 10.53
C ALA A 77 6.78 10.29 9.89
N GLY A 78 6.50 10.35 8.57
CA GLY A 78 5.99 9.19 7.81
C GLY A 78 6.96 8.02 7.80
N ALA A 79 8.27 8.27 7.65
CA ALA A 79 9.30 7.24 7.68
C ALA A 79 9.39 6.54 9.05
N VAL A 80 9.28 7.28 10.14
CA VAL A 80 9.25 6.71 11.51
C VAL A 80 8.05 5.77 11.65
N LEU A 81 6.85 6.21 11.27
CA LEU A 81 5.65 5.36 11.32
C LEU A 81 5.79 4.11 10.45
N MET A 82 6.38 4.24 9.26
CA MET A 82 6.63 3.11 8.36
C MET A 82 7.60 2.10 8.97
N VAL A 83 8.65 2.54 9.63
CA VAL A 83 9.62 1.65 10.32
C VAL A 83 8.93 0.90 11.46
N PHE A 84 8.16 1.60 12.30
CA PHE A 84 7.39 0.94 13.37
C PHE A 84 6.40 -0.08 12.82
N ALA A 85 5.64 0.27 11.80
CA ALA A 85 4.68 -0.64 11.17
C ALA A 85 5.37 -1.86 10.56
N SER A 86 6.53 -1.69 9.92
CA SER A 86 7.30 -2.80 9.33
C SER A 86 7.90 -3.73 10.40
N ALA A 87 8.23 -3.21 11.57
CA ALA A 87 8.71 -4.02 12.69
C ALA A 87 7.57 -4.81 13.37
N LEU A 88 6.39 -4.20 13.50
CA LEU A 88 5.22 -4.84 14.13
C LEU A 88 4.56 -5.89 13.23
N GLY A 89 4.58 -5.69 11.93
CA GLY A 89 3.91 -6.57 10.96
C GLY A 89 4.29 -8.05 11.12
N PRO A 90 5.57 -8.42 11.03
CA PRO A 90 6.00 -9.81 11.18
C PRO A 90 5.67 -10.41 12.56
N VAL A 91 5.73 -9.60 13.63
CA VAL A 91 5.41 -10.04 15.00
C VAL A 91 3.92 -10.40 15.10
N ILE A 92 3.03 -9.55 14.58
CA ILE A 92 1.58 -9.79 14.60
C ILE A 92 1.23 -11.02 13.76
N VAL A 93 1.81 -11.13 12.57
CA VAL A 93 1.57 -12.29 11.68
C VAL A 93 2.12 -13.57 12.31
N GLY A 94 3.34 -13.55 12.89
CA GLY A 94 3.91 -14.70 13.58
C GLY A 94 3.03 -15.15 14.74
N TRP A 95 2.58 -14.23 15.60
CA TRP A 95 1.67 -14.55 16.70
C TRP A 95 0.33 -15.11 16.20
N ALA A 96 -0.23 -14.60 15.13
CA ALA A 96 -1.46 -15.11 14.54
C ALA A 96 -1.28 -16.56 14.03
N LEU A 97 -0.14 -16.87 13.42
CA LEU A 97 0.18 -18.23 12.97
C LEU A 97 0.39 -19.19 14.14
N ASP A 98 1.02 -18.74 15.22
CA ASP A 98 1.23 -19.53 16.45
C ASP A 98 -0.10 -19.87 17.16
N THR A 99 -1.15 -19.07 16.92
CA THR A 99 -2.52 -19.33 17.45
C THR A 99 -3.40 -20.10 16.47
N ASP A 100 -2.82 -20.83 15.51
CA ASP A 100 -3.53 -21.64 14.49
C ASP A 100 -4.50 -20.85 13.59
N ILE A 101 -4.34 -19.53 13.49
CA ILE A 101 -5.10 -18.72 12.54
C ILE A 101 -4.59 -19.03 11.12
N SER A 102 -5.52 -19.42 10.23
CA SER A 102 -5.15 -19.77 8.86
C SER A 102 -4.58 -18.58 8.09
N VAL A 103 -3.62 -18.84 7.21
CA VAL A 103 -3.03 -17.84 6.30
C VAL A 103 -4.13 -17.14 5.49
N PHE A 104 -5.16 -17.88 5.08
CA PHE A 104 -6.31 -17.31 4.38
C PHE A 104 -7.01 -16.23 5.20
N THR A 105 -7.25 -16.47 6.50
CA THR A 105 -7.88 -15.48 7.38
C THR A 105 -7.02 -14.24 7.52
N ILE A 106 -5.71 -14.40 7.71
CA ILE A 106 -4.76 -13.29 7.82
C ILE A 106 -4.77 -12.44 6.55
N THR A 107 -4.70 -13.07 5.38
CA THR A 107 -4.72 -12.36 4.09
C THR A 107 -6.05 -11.65 3.86
N MET A 108 -7.19 -12.23 4.24
CA MET A 108 -8.51 -11.58 4.13
C MET A 108 -8.61 -10.33 5.02
N VAL A 109 -8.10 -10.38 6.24
CA VAL A 109 -8.04 -9.21 7.12
C VAL A 109 -7.15 -8.12 6.51
N CYS A 110 -5.99 -8.47 5.97
CA CYS A 110 -5.11 -7.52 5.31
C CYS A 110 -5.76 -6.90 4.05
N VAL A 111 -6.48 -7.68 3.25
CA VAL A 111 -7.25 -7.19 2.10
C VAL A 111 -8.32 -6.19 2.55
N PHE A 112 -9.08 -6.53 3.60
CA PHE A 112 -10.11 -5.65 4.13
C PHE A 112 -9.53 -4.32 4.62
N ILE A 113 -8.43 -4.35 5.36
CA ILE A 113 -7.73 -3.14 5.84
C ILE A 113 -7.24 -2.31 4.64
N THR A 114 -6.63 -2.94 3.64
CA THR A 114 -6.10 -2.26 2.45
C THR A 114 -7.20 -1.58 1.65
N LEU A 115 -8.32 -2.28 1.42
CA LEU A 115 -9.47 -1.72 0.71
C LEU A 115 -10.15 -0.61 1.50
N SER A 116 -10.28 -0.76 2.82
CA SER A 116 -10.82 0.29 3.69
C SER A 116 -9.95 1.56 3.65
N THR A 117 -8.64 1.40 3.71
CA THR A 117 -7.68 2.51 3.57
C THR A 117 -7.77 3.17 2.20
N SER A 118 -7.91 2.38 1.13
CA SER A 118 -8.12 2.88 -0.23
C SER A 118 -9.40 3.71 -0.35
N CYS A 119 -10.52 3.21 0.19
CA CYS A 119 -11.79 3.93 0.22
C CYS A 119 -11.72 5.23 1.04
N LEU A 120 -11.12 5.16 2.24
CA LEU A 120 -10.94 6.34 3.10
C LEU A 120 -10.07 7.41 2.43
N SER A 121 -9.00 7.00 1.75
CA SER A 121 -8.15 7.92 1.00
C SER A 121 -8.91 8.57 -0.17
N ALA A 122 -9.74 7.80 -0.89
CA ALA A 122 -10.57 8.32 -1.97
C ALA A 122 -11.59 9.36 -1.47
N PHE A 123 -12.20 9.09 -0.31
CA PHE A 123 -13.20 9.99 0.27
C PHE A 123 -12.57 11.25 0.90
N GLY A 124 -11.46 11.08 1.62
CA GLY A 124 -10.73 12.17 2.25
C GLY A 124 -10.12 13.14 1.23
N LEU A 125 -9.51 12.63 0.17
CA LEU A 125 -8.89 13.43 -0.87
C LEU A 125 -9.89 14.09 -1.84
N ARG A 126 -11.12 13.61 -1.89
CA ARG A 126 -12.19 14.24 -2.67
C ARG A 126 -12.69 15.54 -2.03
N ASN A 127 -12.57 15.65 -0.72
CA ASN A 127 -13.06 16.79 0.06
C ASN A 127 -11.92 17.78 0.46
N ALA A 128 -10.67 17.45 0.16
CA ALA A 128 -9.49 18.29 0.36
C ALA A 128 -9.01 18.94 -0.94
#